data_5933d99dab78816bc5ea9237899a3b24
#
_entry.id   5933d99dab78816bc5ea9237899a3b24
#
_cell.length_a   1.000
_cell.length_b   1.000
_cell.length_c   1.000
_cell.angle_alpha   90.00
_cell.angle_beta   90.00
_cell.angle_gamma   90.00
#
_symmetry.space_group_name_H-M   'P 1'
#
loop_
_entity.id
_entity.type
_entity.pdbx_description
1 polymer ?
#
loop_
_entity_poly.entity_id
_entity_poly.type
_entity_poly.pdbx_seq_one_letter_code
_entity_poly.pdbx_strand_id
1 'polypeptide(L)'
;VIPLAEALYRDVSIVEEVSGCLLCHHAPCAKACPYGLEADTIIRSSRFENTLGAAAKIPDPVPCLNCKTKDCMKACLKQRINRPVSIDDIIINAASYERATLGDVDLSIEFCGIKCENPFFLSSSVVGSNYEMVAKAFDMGWAGVAFKTVGTFSAKEVSPRFEALRKEAVPFIGFENIEQISEYPLEENVRYIKRLKEDYPTKIIIASIMGQNEEEWTYLAKLMTEAGADIIECNFSCPHMAADGLGSDVGQNPELVAAYTRAVRRGTHIPVLAKMTPNLGNMELPAMAAIKAGADGIAAINTIKSIIKVNLDSFASSPEVRGKTSVGGYSGKAVKPIALRFIQSMKSCSTLKDVPVSGMGGIETWKDAAEFIALGCENIQVTTSVMQYGYRIIQDMIEGMKYYLSTHGYKAISEIVGKALPQIVSPESLDRSSICLPKFDRSKCLGCGRCYLSCYDGGHQALKYQTAGKPVLIAEKCVGCHLCVTVCPVKAISQGVRISKTIEPALCKAQ
;
A
#
# COMPACT_ATOMS: atom_id res chain seq x y z
N VAL A 1 -32.41 -4.80 -21.61
CA VAL A 1 -31.09 -4.31 -22.06
C VAL A 1 -30.94 -2.90 -21.52
N ILE A 2 -30.14 -2.72 -20.51
CA ILE A 2 -29.84 -1.39 -19.95
C ILE A 2 -29.04 -0.65 -21.02
N PRO A 3 -29.36 0.60 -21.37
CA PRO A 3 -28.59 1.37 -22.34
C PRO A 3 -27.14 1.46 -21.90
N LEU A 4 -26.20 1.35 -22.84
CA LEU A 4 -24.74 1.32 -22.57
C LEU A 4 -24.26 2.52 -21.73
N ALA A 5 -24.93 3.67 -21.87
CA ALA A 5 -24.67 4.88 -21.08
C ALA A 5 -24.97 4.71 -19.57
N GLU A 6 -26.06 3.99 -19.21
CA GLU A 6 -26.41 3.73 -17.82
C GLU A 6 -25.45 2.74 -17.17
N ALA A 7 -24.93 1.75 -17.90
CA ALA A 7 -23.95 0.80 -17.38
C ALA A 7 -22.63 1.50 -17.02
N LEU A 8 -22.20 2.50 -17.79
CA LEU A 8 -20.95 3.23 -17.58
C LEU A 8 -21.02 4.22 -16.42
N TYR A 9 -22.16 4.84 -16.21
CA TYR A 9 -22.40 5.65 -15.02
C TYR A 9 -22.39 4.80 -13.74
N ARG A 10 -22.86 3.55 -13.82
CA ARG A 10 -22.82 2.60 -12.71
C ARG A 10 -21.41 2.33 -12.23
N ASP A 11 -20.45 2.04 -13.10
CA ASP A 11 -19.08 1.68 -12.70
C ASP A 11 -18.39 2.80 -11.90
N VAL A 12 -18.52 4.06 -12.32
CA VAL A 12 -17.93 5.19 -11.59
C VAL A 12 -18.66 5.43 -10.27
N SER A 13 -19.98 5.36 -10.23
CA SER A 13 -20.77 5.55 -9.02
C SER A 13 -20.60 4.39 -8.03
N ILE A 14 -20.38 3.17 -8.49
CA ILE A 14 -20.12 2.01 -7.62
C ILE A 14 -18.80 2.18 -6.87
N VAL A 15 -17.73 2.68 -7.50
CA VAL A 15 -16.48 2.96 -6.80
C VAL A 15 -16.68 3.99 -5.68
N GLU A 16 -17.48 5.04 -5.93
CA GLU A 16 -17.81 6.05 -4.91
C GLU A 16 -18.67 5.44 -3.79
N GLU A 17 -19.67 4.63 -4.12
CA GLU A 17 -20.53 3.96 -3.13
C GLU A 17 -19.73 3.01 -2.23
N VAL A 18 -18.89 2.17 -2.82
CA VAL A 18 -18.01 1.24 -2.10
C VAL A 18 -17.04 2.01 -1.22
N SER A 19 -16.45 3.10 -1.74
CA SER A 19 -15.52 3.95 -0.99
C SER A 19 -16.21 4.69 0.15
N GLY A 20 -17.48 5.03 0.00
CA GLY A 20 -18.28 5.69 1.03
C GLY A 20 -18.83 4.76 2.11
N CYS A 21 -18.67 3.45 1.99
CA CYS A 21 -19.10 2.49 3.02
C CYS A 21 -18.24 2.63 4.28
N LEU A 22 -18.89 2.65 5.46
CA LEU A 22 -18.22 2.77 6.75
C LEU A 22 -17.51 1.47 7.20
N LEU A 23 -17.73 0.34 6.53
CA LEU A 23 -17.23 -0.99 6.90
C LEU A 23 -17.50 -1.32 8.38
N CYS A 24 -18.75 -1.18 8.81
CA CYS A 24 -19.19 -1.32 10.20
C CYS A 24 -18.79 -2.66 10.81
N HIS A 25 -18.37 -2.64 12.09
CA HIS A 25 -17.93 -3.86 12.79
C HIS A 25 -19.06 -4.89 12.93
N HIS A 26 -20.29 -4.47 13.25
CA HIS A 26 -21.44 -5.37 13.45
C HIS A 26 -22.40 -5.42 12.24
N ALA A 27 -22.06 -4.78 11.16
CA ALA A 27 -22.74 -4.81 9.86
C ALA A 27 -24.27 -4.88 9.93
N PRO A 28 -24.98 -3.81 10.36
CA PRO A 28 -26.43 -3.86 10.47
C PRO A 28 -27.13 -4.19 9.13
N CYS A 29 -26.51 -3.83 8.01
CA CYS A 29 -27.01 -4.13 6.68
C CYS A 29 -27.06 -5.63 6.37
N ALA A 30 -26.03 -6.39 6.77
CA ALA A 30 -26.02 -7.84 6.60
C ALA A 30 -27.09 -8.50 7.48
N LYS A 31 -27.21 -8.09 8.75
CA LYS A 31 -28.23 -8.60 9.67
C LYS A 31 -29.66 -8.33 9.23
N ALA A 32 -29.90 -7.20 8.56
CA ALA A 32 -31.21 -6.80 8.08
C ALA A 32 -31.56 -7.39 6.70
N CYS A 33 -30.66 -8.11 6.04
CA CYS A 33 -30.92 -8.66 4.73
C CYS A 33 -31.91 -9.80 4.82
N PRO A 34 -33.09 -9.72 4.15
CA PRO A 34 -34.13 -10.78 4.20
C PRO A 34 -33.70 -12.08 3.50
N TYR A 35 -32.64 -12.00 2.69
CA TYR A 35 -32.06 -13.14 1.97
C TYR A 35 -30.79 -13.69 2.63
N GLY A 36 -30.39 -13.17 3.79
CA GLY A 36 -29.19 -13.61 4.51
C GLY A 36 -27.88 -13.31 3.81
N LEU A 37 -27.84 -12.33 2.88
CA LEU A 37 -26.58 -11.95 2.23
C LEU A 37 -25.65 -11.22 3.23
N GLU A 38 -24.41 -11.62 3.26
CA GLU A 38 -23.34 -10.91 3.97
C GLU A 38 -22.89 -9.67 3.20
N ALA A 39 -23.78 -8.67 3.13
CA ALA A 39 -23.56 -7.47 2.33
C ALA A 39 -22.26 -6.74 2.68
N ASP A 40 -21.86 -6.76 3.95
CA ASP A 40 -20.63 -6.12 4.42
C ASP A 40 -19.37 -6.81 3.90
N THR A 41 -19.34 -8.14 3.81
CA THR A 41 -18.19 -8.89 3.25
C THR A 41 -18.08 -8.69 1.75
N ILE A 42 -19.21 -8.68 1.04
CA ILE A 42 -19.27 -8.40 -0.40
C ILE A 42 -18.77 -6.99 -0.71
N ILE A 43 -19.24 -5.97 0.04
CA ILE A 43 -18.81 -4.58 -0.10
C ILE A 43 -17.33 -4.44 0.26
N ARG A 44 -16.86 -5.10 1.32
CA ARG A 44 -15.46 -5.10 1.71
C ARG A 44 -14.58 -5.69 0.61
N SER A 45 -14.92 -6.85 0.07
CA SER A 45 -14.19 -7.46 -1.05
C SER A 45 -14.14 -6.54 -2.26
N SER A 46 -15.26 -5.89 -2.61
CA SER A 46 -15.29 -4.88 -3.68
C SER A 46 -14.39 -3.69 -3.39
N ARG A 47 -14.36 -3.22 -2.13
CA ARG A 47 -13.50 -2.11 -1.71
C ARG A 47 -12.03 -2.42 -1.79
N PHE A 48 -11.63 -3.64 -1.44
CA PHE A 48 -10.25 -4.09 -1.51
C PHE A 48 -9.88 -4.71 -2.87
N GLU A 49 -10.66 -4.36 -3.91
CA GLU A 49 -10.44 -4.77 -5.31
C GLU A 49 -10.45 -6.29 -5.54
N ASN A 50 -10.96 -7.05 -4.58
CA ASN A 50 -11.21 -8.48 -4.68
C ASN A 50 -12.59 -8.73 -5.36
N THR A 51 -12.69 -8.32 -6.63
CA THR A 51 -13.96 -8.35 -7.39
C THR A 51 -14.48 -9.76 -7.62
N LEU A 52 -13.58 -10.71 -7.91
CA LEU A 52 -13.97 -12.12 -8.09
C LEU A 52 -14.41 -12.76 -6.78
N GLY A 53 -13.74 -12.45 -5.67
CA GLY A 53 -14.18 -12.87 -4.34
C GLY A 53 -15.51 -12.25 -3.93
N ALA A 54 -15.77 -10.99 -4.30
CA ALA A 54 -17.10 -10.38 -4.10
C ALA A 54 -18.17 -11.13 -4.89
N ALA A 55 -17.93 -11.43 -6.17
CA ALA A 55 -18.87 -12.17 -7.04
C ALA A 55 -19.15 -13.58 -6.51
N ALA A 56 -18.13 -14.29 -6.02
CA ALA A 56 -18.26 -15.64 -5.48
C ALA A 56 -19.15 -15.74 -4.23
N LYS A 57 -19.30 -14.64 -3.48
CA LYS A 57 -20.16 -14.55 -2.28
C LYS A 57 -21.63 -14.31 -2.59
N ILE A 58 -22.00 -14.11 -3.86
CA ILE A 58 -23.36 -13.78 -4.26
C ILE A 58 -24.04 -15.01 -4.88
N PRO A 59 -25.21 -15.46 -4.38
CA PRO A 59 -25.92 -16.59 -4.97
C PRO A 59 -26.51 -16.26 -6.34
N ASP A 60 -26.84 -17.30 -7.11
CA ASP A 60 -27.56 -17.22 -8.36
C ASP A 60 -28.89 -17.92 -8.18
N PRO A 61 -30.05 -17.29 -8.46
CA PRO A 61 -30.20 -15.91 -8.96
C PRO A 61 -29.87 -14.83 -7.92
N VAL A 62 -29.43 -13.66 -8.39
CA VAL A 62 -29.06 -12.50 -7.54
C VAL A 62 -30.28 -11.97 -6.80
N PRO A 63 -30.39 -12.09 -5.46
CA PRO A 63 -31.63 -11.73 -4.75
C PRO A 63 -31.97 -10.23 -4.82
N CYS A 64 -30.94 -9.37 -4.94
CA CYS A 64 -31.11 -7.92 -4.96
C CYS A 64 -31.90 -7.40 -6.17
N LEU A 65 -31.91 -8.15 -7.29
CA LEU A 65 -32.68 -7.79 -8.49
C LEU A 65 -34.20 -7.72 -8.22
N ASN A 66 -34.72 -8.58 -7.34
CA ASN A 66 -36.13 -8.68 -7.02
C ASN A 66 -36.47 -8.21 -5.59
N CYS A 67 -35.49 -7.70 -4.84
CA CYS A 67 -35.69 -7.24 -3.47
C CYS A 67 -36.51 -5.94 -3.43
N LYS A 68 -37.71 -5.99 -2.85
CA LYS A 68 -38.59 -4.82 -2.72
C LYS A 68 -38.39 -4.05 -1.42
N THR A 69 -37.97 -4.72 -0.35
CA THR A 69 -37.95 -4.15 1.00
C THR A 69 -36.74 -3.25 1.24
N LYS A 70 -35.59 -3.57 0.65
CA LYS A 70 -34.29 -2.83 0.81
C LYS A 70 -33.91 -2.60 2.28
N ASP A 71 -34.20 -3.56 3.16
CA ASP A 71 -34.00 -3.41 4.60
C ASP A 71 -32.53 -3.20 4.99
N CYS A 72 -31.58 -3.75 4.19
CA CYS A 72 -30.17 -3.50 4.32
C CYS A 72 -29.82 -2.01 4.19
N MET A 73 -30.44 -1.28 3.27
CA MET A 73 -30.22 0.17 3.10
C MET A 73 -30.89 0.96 4.22
N LYS A 74 -32.08 0.57 4.69
CA LYS A 74 -32.76 1.18 5.83
C LYS A 74 -31.95 1.00 7.14
N ALA A 75 -31.22 -0.09 7.27
CA ALA A 75 -30.34 -0.37 8.41
C ALA A 75 -28.94 0.27 8.29
N CYS A 76 -28.58 0.84 7.14
CA CYS A 76 -27.25 1.38 6.89
C CYS A 76 -26.95 2.58 7.79
N LEU A 77 -25.90 2.50 8.63
CA LEU A 77 -25.54 3.57 9.57
C LEU A 77 -25.09 4.86 8.87
N LYS A 78 -24.59 4.78 7.64
CA LYS A 78 -24.17 5.97 6.87
C LYS A 78 -25.32 6.95 6.67
N GLN A 79 -26.59 6.51 6.66
CA GLN A 79 -27.75 7.41 6.57
C GLN A 79 -27.81 8.46 7.68
N ARG A 80 -27.12 8.23 8.82
CA ARG A 80 -27.02 9.22 9.91
C ARG A 80 -26.10 10.38 9.59
N ILE A 81 -25.25 10.23 8.57
CA ILE A 81 -24.32 11.26 8.09
C ILE A 81 -24.95 11.99 6.90
N ASN A 82 -25.44 11.28 5.90
CA ASN A 82 -26.11 11.83 4.73
C ASN A 82 -27.15 10.88 4.14
N ARG A 83 -26.75 9.91 3.32
CA ARG A 83 -27.61 8.88 2.71
C ARG A 83 -27.05 7.48 2.90
N PRO A 84 -27.86 6.43 2.88
CA PRO A 84 -27.34 5.08 2.91
C PRO A 84 -26.46 4.78 1.68
N VAL A 85 -25.62 3.76 1.79
CA VAL A 85 -24.91 3.18 0.66
C VAL A 85 -25.93 2.46 -0.24
N SER A 86 -25.77 2.57 -1.55
CA SER A 86 -26.57 1.83 -2.54
C SER A 86 -26.13 0.37 -2.59
N ILE A 87 -26.48 -0.38 -1.54
CA ILE A 87 -25.99 -1.74 -1.28
C ILE A 87 -26.40 -2.70 -2.40
N ASP A 88 -27.64 -2.58 -2.86
CA ASP A 88 -28.16 -3.39 -3.96
C ASP A 88 -27.41 -3.16 -5.27
N ASP A 89 -27.11 -1.91 -5.62
CA ASP A 89 -26.31 -1.59 -6.82
C ASP A 89 -24.91 -2.16 -6.73
N ILE A 90 -24.26 -2.09 -5.56
CA ILE A 90 -22.94 -2.70 -5.35
C ILE A 90 -23.01 -4.22 -5.57
N ILE A 91 -24.01 -4.89 -4.98
CA ILE A 91 -24.16 -6.35 -5.09
C ILE A 91 -24.49 -6.76 -6.52
N ILE A 92 -25.40 -6.05 -7.20
CA ILE A 92 -25.74 -6.31 -8.61
C ILE A 92 -24.52 -6.10 -9.52
N ASN A 93 -23.73 -5.05 -9.28
CA ASN A 93 -22.50 -4.83 -10.01
C ASN A 93 -21.47 -5.92 -9.71
N ALA A 94 -21.25 -6.28 -8.44
CA ALA A 94 -20.33 -7.37 -8.09
C ALA A 94 -20.74 -8.70 -8.72
N ALA A 95 -22.04 -9.00 -8.81
CA ALA A 95 -22.56 -10.20 -9.46
C ALA A 95 -22.37 -10.20 -10.99
N SER A 96 -22.05 -9.06 -11.61
CA SER A 96 -21.77 -8.98 -13.04
C SER A 96 -20.36 -9.41 -13.42
N TYR A 97 -19.46 -9.55 -12.45
CA TYR A 97 -18.14 -10.10 -12.70
C TYR A 97 -18.20 -11.61 -12.94
N GLU A 98 -17.26 -12.11 -13.71
CA GLU A 98 -17.13 -13.54 -13.98
C GLU A 98 -16.95 -14.32 -12.67
N ARG A 99 -17.68 -15.40 -12.51
CA ARG A 99 -17.51 -16.30 -11.37
C ARG A 99 -16.36 -17.26 -11.67
N ALA A 100 -15.18 -16.90 -11.22
CA ALA A 100 -14.03 -17.78 -11.29
C ALA A 100 -14.04 -18.80 -10.13
N THR A 101 -13.62 -20.01 -10.41
CA THR A 101 -13.31 -20.98 -9.36
C THR A 101 -11.96 -20.61 -8.75
N LEU A 102 -11.90 -20.54 -7.43
CA LEU A 102 -10.63 -20.35 -6.74
C LEU A 102 -9.75 -21.56 -6.97
N GLY A 103 -8.65 -21.39 -7.72
CA GLY A 103 -7.69 -22.44 -7.98
C GLY A 103 -6.86 -22.77 -6.75
N ASP A 104 -6.30 -23.97 -6.73
CA ASP A 104 -5.28 -24.37 -5.76
C ASP A 104 -3.95 -23.66 -6.14
N VAL A 105 -3.70 -22.52 -5.51
CA VAL A 105 -2.54 -21.66 -5.77
C VAL A 105 -1.72 -21.54 -4.49
N ASP A 106 -0.43 -21.80 -4.61
CA ASP A 106 0.52 -21.70 -3.50
C ASP A 106 0.92 -20.22 -3.26
N LEU A 107 0.57 -19.68 -2.09
CA LEU A 107 1.03 -18.39 -1.63
C LEU A 107 2.26 -18.46 -0.72
N SER A 108 2.78 -19.65 -0.46
CA SER A 108 3.97 -19.78 0.38
C SER A 108 5.17 -19.12 -0.28
N ILE A 109 6.02 -18.57 0.56
CA ILE A 109 7.28 -17.94 0.16
C ILE A 109 8.43 -18.50 0.99
N GLU A 110 9.63 -18.36 0.46
CA GLU A 110 10.85 -18.48 1.25
C GLU A 110 11.45 -17.05 1.40
N PHE A 111 11.63 -16.61 2.64
CA PHE A 111 12.17 -15.29 2.94
C PHE A 111 13.37 -15.42 3.89
N CYS A 112 14.56 -15.01 3.44
CA CYS A 112 15.82 -15.18 4.17
C CYS A 112 16.05 -16.61 4.67
N GLY A 113 15.70 -17.62 3.85
CA GLY A 113 15.81 -19.04 4.19
C GLY A 113 14.72 -19.60 5.10
N ILE A 114 13.69 -18.79 5.41
CA ILE A 114 12.58 -19.19 6.27
C ILE A 114 11.32 -19.37 5.42
N LYS A 115 10.66 -20.53 5.54
CA LYS A 115 9.39 -20.79 4.87
C LYS A 115 8.24 -20.10 5.59
N CYS A 116 7.43 -19.33 4.85
CA CYS A 116 6.27 -18.63 5.34
C CYS A 116 5.02 -19.08 4.56
N GLU A 117 3.87 -19.20 5.22
CA GLU A 117 2.63 -19.71 4.61
C GLU A 117 2.03 -18.77 3.54
N ASN A 118 2.31 -17.47 3.64
CA ASN A 118 1.96 -16.46 2.66
C ASN A 118 2.88 -15.22 2.85
N PRO A 119 2.92 -14.25 1.91
CA PRO A 119 3.86 -13.13 1.99
C PRO A 119 3.43 -12.00 2.93
N PHE A 120 2.24 -12.04 3.54
CA PHE A 120 1.65 -10.90 4.23
C PHE A 120 2.00 -10.88 5.72
N PHE A 121 2.74 -9.87 6.12
CA PHE A 121 3.16 -9.63 7.51
C PHE A 121 2.66 -8.27 8.00
N LEU A 122 2.49 -8.13 9.31
CA LEU A 122 2.35 -6.82 9.94
C LEU A 122 3.71 -6.14 10.00
N SER A 123 3.76 -4.83 9.70
CA SER A 123 4.98 -4.06 9.84
C SER A 123 5.19 -3.62 11.29
N SER A 124 6.45 -3.39 11.67
CA SER A 124 6.85 -2.89 12.98
C SER A 124 6.21 -1.54 13.29
N SER A 125 5.15 -1.57 14.10
CA SER A 125 4.32 -0.42 14.46
C SER A 125 3.35 -0.78 15.59
N VAL A 126 2.40 0.11 15.90
CA VAL A 126 1.34 -0.12 16.91
C VAL A 126 0.49 -1.36 16.62
N VAL A 127 0.33 -1.77 15.37
CA VAL A 127 -0.50 -2.94 15.02
C VAL A 127 0.11 -4.29 15.43
N GLY A 128 1.34 -4.31 15.92
CA GLY A 128 2.04 -5.50 16.39
C GLY A 128 2.88 -5.20 17.62
N SER A 129 2.29 -4.57 18.66
CA SER A 129 3.01 -4.07 19.84
C SER A 129 2.83 -4.90 21.11
N ASN A 130 1.91 -5.85 21.11
CA ASN A 130 1.67 -6.73 22.27
C ASN A 130 1.15 -8.10 21.83
N TYR A 131 1.06 -9.03 22.79
CA TYR A 131 0.63 -10.39 22.53
C TYR A 131 -0.78 -10.48 21.93
N GLU A 132 -1.77 -9.82 22.52
CA GLU A 132 -3.18 -9.94 22.15
C GLU A 132 -3.44 -9.41 20.74
N MET A 133 -2.76 -8.35 20.35
CA MET A 133 -2.87 -7.78 18.99
C MET A 133 -2.30 -8.74 17.95
N VAL A 134 -1.12 -9.29 18.21
CA VAL A 134 -0.44 -10.19 17.27
C VAL A 134 -1.15 -11.53 17.17
N ALA A 135 -1.57 -12.13 18.31
CA ALA A 135 -2.36 -13.35 18.34
C ALA A 135 -3.63 -13.24 17.51
N LYS A 136 -4.39 -12.15 17.69
CA LYS A 136 -5.58 -11.87 16.87
C LYS A 136 -5.27 -11.77 15.37
N ALA A 137 -4.14 -11.17 15.00
CA ALA A 137 -3.75 -11.08 13.60
C ALA A 137 -3.40 -12.47 13.02
N PHE A 138 -2.68 -13.29 13.78
CA PHE A 138 -2.33 -14.65 13.38
C PHE A 138 -3.57 -15.53 13.20
N ASP A 139 -4.54 -15.43 14.12
CA ASP A 139 -5.84 -16.12 14.01
C ASP A 139 -6.62 -15.73 12.75
N MET A 140 -6.41 -14.51 12.23
CA MET A 140 -7.05 -14.03 10.99
C MET A 140 -6.32 -14.43 9.71
N GLY A 141 -5.09 -14.99 9.78
CA GLY A 141 -4.35 -15.48 8.62
C GLY A 141 -3.10 -14.69 8.24
N TRP A 142 -2.68 -13.70 9.04
CA TRP A 142 -1.37 -13.08 8.85
C TRP A 142 -0.27 -14.11 9.08
N ALA A 143 0.71 -14.20 8.16
CA ALA A 143 1.77 -15.18 8.24
C ALA A 143 2.87 -14.82 9.24
N GLY A 144 3.01 -13.53 9.53
CA GLY A 144 4.03 -13.06 10.44
C GLY A 144 3.82 -11.62 10.88
N VAL A 145 4.72 -11.17 11.74
CA VAL A 145 4.79 -9.82 12.26
C VAL A 145 6.22 -9.34 12.36
N ALA A 146 6.50 -8.12 11.92
CA ALA A 146 7.61 -7.35 12.47
C ALA A 146 7.09 -6.68 13.75
N PHE A 147 7.50 -7.19 14.92
CA PHE A 147 7.06 -6.70 16.22
C PHE A 147 7.49 -5.24 16.40
N LYS A 148 6.72 -4.44 17.16
CA LYS A 148 7.05 -3.02 17.38
C LYS A 148 8.48 -2.91 17.92
N THR A 149 9.26 -1.98 17.34
CA THR A 149 10.68 -1.80 17.66
C THR A 149 10.93 -1.72 19.17
N VAL A 150 11.87 -2.50 19.64
CA VAL A 150 12.26 -2.62 21.05
C VAL A 150 13.65 -2.02 21.23
N GLY A 151 13.84 -1.26 22.30
CA GLY A 151 15.13 -0.73 22.76
C GLY A 151 15.44 -1.15 24.18
N THR A 152 16.60 -0.74 24.66
CA THR A 152 17.01 -0.86 26.08
C THR A 152 16.27 0.11 26.99
N PHE A 153 15.51 1.05 26.39
CA PHE A 153 14.69 2.02 27.09
C PHE A 153 13.26 1.98 26.55
N SER A 154 12.29 2.36 27.37
CA SER A 154 10.87 2.51 26.96
C SER A 154 10.60 3.94 26.52
N ALA A 155 9.89 4.11 25.41
CA ALA A 155 9.49 5.42 24.94
C ALA A 155 8.43 6.05 25.87
N LYS A 156 8.54 7.36 26.09
CA LYS A 156 7.49 8.16 26.70
C LYS A 156 6.74 8.91 25.60
N GLU A 157 5.59 8.37 25.24
CA GLU A 157 4.82 8.87 24.12
C GLU A 157 4.05 10.15 24.47
N VAL A 158 3.89 11.00 23.46
CA VAL A 158 3.06 12.20 23.51
C VAL A 158 1.59 11.89 23.18
N SER A 159 0.69 12.84 23.45
CA SER A 159 -0.74 12.71 23.12
C SER A 159 -1.32 14.07 22.69
N PRO A 160 -2.03 14.13 21.53
CA PRO A 160 -2.22 13.08 20.52
C PRO A 160 -0.94 12.79 19.69
N ARG A 161 -0.91 11.68 18.94
CA ARG A 161 0.27 11.28 18.17
C ARG A 161 -0.01 10.87 16.72
N PHE A 162 -1.28 10.92 16.30
CA PHE A 162 -1.70 10.55 14.94
C PHE A 162 -2.52 11.64 14.28
N GLU A 163 -2.34 11.81 12.98
CA GLU A 163 -3.16 12.66 12.14
C GLU A 163 -3.30 12.04 10.74
N ALA A 164 -4.40 12.36 10.06
CA ALA A 164 -4.69 11.82 8.73
C ALA A 164 -4.88 12.93 7.69
N LEU A 165 -4.29 12.76 6.53
CA LEU A 165 -4.57 13.58 5.35
C LEU A 165 -5.79 13.00 4.64
N ARG A 166 -6.91 13.71 4.70
CA ARG A 166 -8.16 13.32 4.06
C ARG A 166 -8.89 14.54 3.54
N LYS A 167 -9.72 14.32 2.54
CA LYS A 167 -10.79 15.21 2.16
C LYS A 167 -12.05 14.79 2.93
N GLU A 168 -12.97 15.71 3.15
CA GLU A 168 -14.23 15.49 3.87
C GLU A 168 -14.93 14.19 3.43
N ALA A 169 -15.40 13.42 4.40
CA ALA A 169 -16.18 12.18 4.26
C ALA A 169 -15.55 11.06 3.41
N VAL A 170 -14.29 11.14 3.04
CA VAL A 170 -13.58 10.06 2.35
C VAL A 170 -12.48 9.46 3.22
N PRO A 171 -12.08 8.21 2.95
CA PRO A 171 -10.94 7.60 3.63
C PRO A 171 -9.68 8.44 3.48
N PHE A 172 -8.82 8.40 4.47
CA PHE A 172 -7.57 9.12 4.38
C PHE A 172 -6.63 8.46 3.36
N ILE A 173 -5.87 9.30 2.63
CA ILE A 173 -4.87 8.89 1.65
C ILE A 173 -3.46 8.92 2.21
N GLY A 174 -3.25 9.66 3.30
CA GLY A 174 -2.00 9.79 4.01
C GLY A 174 -2.24 9.79 5.51
N PHE A 175 -1.22 9.41 6.25
CA PHE A 175 -1.27 9.27 7.70
C PHE A 175 0.08 9.66 8.28
N GLU A 176 0.06 10.51 9.28
CA GLU A 176 1.26 10.94 10.00
C GLU A 176 1.22 10.47 11.43
N ASN A 177 2.37 10.04 11.91
CA ASN A 177 2.59 9.68 13.29
C ASN A 177 3.85 10.37 13.83
N ILE A 178 3.84 10.64 15.13
CA ILE A 178 4.99 11.11 15.91
C ILE A 178 5.33 10.11 17.02
N GLU A 179 5.04 8.83 16.77
CA GLU A 179 5.38 7.72 17.68
C GLU A 179 6.86 7.36 17.63
N GLN A 180 7.34 6.87 18.75
CA GLN A 180 8.67 6.33 18.90
C GLN A 180 8.67 4.79 18.86
N ILE A 181 9.54 4.16 19.63
CA ILE A 181 9.64 2.72 19.82
C ILE A 181 8.62 2.19 20.83
N SER A 182 8.73 0.94 21.28
CA SER A 182 7.80 0.34 22.22
C SER A 182 7.71 1.11 23.56
N GLU A 183 6.49 1.31 24.04
CA GLU A 183 6.20 1.87 25.38
C GLU A 183 6.39 0.85 26.50
N TYR A 184 6.37 -0.45 26.17
CA TYR A 184 6.51 -1.53 27.13
C TYR A 184 7.97 -1.69 27.55
N PRO A 185 8.22 -2.10 28.83
CA PRO A 185 9.55 -2.49 29.29
C PRO A 185 10.14 -3.63 28.43
N LEU A 186 11.47 -3.68 28.35
CA LEU A 186 12.17 -4.67 27.53
C LEU A 186 11.78 -6.11 27.90
N GLU A 187 11.71 -6.40 29.21
CA GLU A 187 11.36 -7.72 29.73
C GLU A 187 9.94 -8.14 29.34
N GLU A 188 9.04 -7.18 29.21
CA GLU A 188 7.67 -7.44 28.80
C GLU A 188 7.59 -7.75 27.30
N ASN A 189 8.31 -7.00 26.48
CA ASN A 189 8.42 -7.30 25.04
C ASN A 189 9.03 -8.69 24.80
N VAL A 190 10.07 -9.08 25.53
CA VAL A 190 10.67 -10.43 25.49
C VAL A 190 9.64 -11.49 25.84
N ARG A 191 8.85 -11.28 26.89
CA ARG A 191 7.79 -12.20 27.32
C ARG A 191 6.70 -12.35 26.25
N TYR A 192 6.30 -11.26 25.58
CA TYR A 192 5.34 -11.31 24.48
C TYR A 192 5.86 -12.12 23.29
N ILE A 193 7.09 -11.87 22.86
CA ILE A 193 7.71 -12.60 21.74
C ILE A 193 7.80 -14.10 22.07
N LYS A 194 8.30 -14.44 23.25
CA LYS A 194 8.42 -15.83 23.71
C LYS A 194 7.06 -16.54 23.70
N ARG A 195 6.05 -15.95 24.32
CA ARG A 195 4.70 -16.51 24.37
C ARG A 195 4.06 -16.62 22.99
N LEU A 196 4.26 -15.64 22.11
CA LEU A 196 3.76 -15.72 20.72
C LEU A 196 4.39 -16.89 19.99
N LYS A 197 5.69 -17.14 20.17
CA LYS A 197 6.36 -18.24 19.52
C LYS A 197 5.96 -19.60 20.07
N GLU A 198 5.66 -19.67 21.37
CA GLU A 198 5.13 -20.87 22.03
C GLU A 198 3.71 -21.21 21.51
N ASP A 199 2.81 -20.23 21.43
CA ASP A 199 1.40 -20.42 21.04
C ASP A 199 1.22 -20.53 19.50
N TYR A 200 2.11 -19.90 18.71
CA TYR A 200 2.07 -19.85 17.24
C TYR A 200 3.40 -20.28 16.60
N PRO A 201 3.84 -21.53 16.75
CA PRO A 201 5.18 -21.98 16.36
C PRO A 201 5.48 -21.87 14.86
N THR A 202 4.45 -21.90 14.00
CA THR A 202 4.58 -21.81 12.54
C THR A 202 4.55 -20.38 12.01
N LYS A 203 4.12 -19.42 12.83
CA LYS A 203 4.09 -18.00 12.46
C LYS A 203 5.46 -17.37 12.64
N ILE A 204 5.77 -16.38 11.80
CA ILE A 204 7.09 -15.77 11.77
C ILE A 204 7.10 -14.48 12.59
N ILE A 205 8.05 -14.39 13.51
CA ILE A 205 8.26 -13.21 14.35
C ILE A 205 9.59 -12.57 13.94
N ILE A 206 9.50 -11.39 13.35
CA ILE A 206 10.62 -10.49 13.10
C ILE A 206 10.73 -9.57 14.31
N ALA A 207 11.79 -9.69 15.10
CA ALA A 207 12.04 -8.76 16.20
C ALA A 207 12.72 -7.50 15.68
N SER A 208 11.97 -6.39 15.65
CA SER A 208 12.54 -5.08 15.29
C SER A 208 13.23 -4.47 16.50
N ILE A 209 14.51 -4.11 16.38
CA ILE A 209 15.33 -3.60 17.47
C ILE A 209 15.99 -2.27 17.12
N MET A 210 16.31 -1.48 18.16
CA MET A 210 17.08 -0.24 18.06
C MET A 210 17.97 -0.07 19.29
N GLY A 211 19.27 -0.01 19.09
CA GLY A 211 20.26 0.29 20.13
C GLY A 211 20.87 1.69 19.92
N GLN A 212 21.45 2.26 20.96
CA GLN A 212 22.13 3.56 20.96
C GLN A 212 23.61 3.43 20.60
N ASN A 213 24.18 2.25 20.81
CA ASN A 213 25.59 1.93 20.57
C ASN A 213 25.74 0.45 20.19
N GLU A 214 26.93 0.04 19.76
CA GLU A 214 27.19 -1.33 19.30
C GLU A 214 26.89 -2.40 20.35
N GLU A 215 27.17 -2.12 21.62
CA GLU A 215 26.92 -3.03 22.74
C GLU A 215 25.43 -3.31 22.90
N GLU A 216 24.59 -2.27 22.85
CA GLU A 216 23.12 -2.41 22.93
C GLU A 216 22.56 -3.16 21.72
N TRP A 217 23.02 -2.88 20.50
CA TRP A 217 22.63 -3.61 19.30
C TRP A 217 22.94 -5.11 19.42
N THR A 218 24.16 -5.45 19.91
CA THR A 218 24.57 -6.83 20.14
C THR A 218 23.71 -7.50 21.22
N TYR A 219 23.47 -6.81 22.33
CA TYR A 219 22.66 -7.29 23.45
C TYR A 219 21.21 -7.56 23.04
N LEU A 220 20.56 -6.59 22.37
CA LEU A 220 19.17 -6.75 21.92
C LEU A 220 19.02 -7.88 20.91
N ALA A 221 19.97 -8.03 19.97
CA ALA A 221 19.94 -9.12 19.00
C ALA A 221 20.01 -10.49 19.68
N LYS A 222 20.91 -10.64 20.67
CA LYS A 222 21.04 -11.87 21.45
C LYS A 222 19.75 -12.16 22.21
N LEU A 223 19.22 -11.19 22.94
CA LEU A 223 18.03 -11.34 23.77
C LEU A 223 16.80 -11.73 22.97
N MET A 224 16.59 -11.10 21.80
CA MET A 224 15.43 -11.42 20.92
C MET A 224 15.59 -12.80 20.28
N THR A 225 16.79 -13.20 19.94
CA THR A 225 17.08 -14.55 19.46
C THR A 225 16.76 -15.61 20.51
N GLU A 226 17.18 -15.38 21.75
CA GLU A 226 16.88 -16.27 22.90
C GLU A 226 15.38 -16.29 23.25
N ALA A 227 14.65 -15.19 22.95
CA ALA A 227 13.19 -15.14 23.10
C ALA A 227 12.45 -15.93 22.01
N GLY A 228 13.13 -16.41 20.98
CA GLY A 228 12.56 -17.23 19.90
C GLY A 228 12.12 -16.45 18.68
N ALA A 229 12.61 -15.22 18.46
CA ALA A 229 12.43 -14.53 17.20
C ALA A 229 13.03 -15.32 16.03
N ASP A 230 12.38 -15.29 14.87
CA ASP A 230 12.85 -15.96 13.66
C ASP A 230 13.84 -15.11 12.85
N ILE A 231 13.67 -13.79 12.92
CA ILE A 231 14.47 -12.79 12.17
C ILE A 231 14.70 -11.58 13.08
N ILE A 232 15.86 -10.94 12.98
CA ILE A 232 16.12 -9.63 13.59
C ILE A 232 15.99 -8.53 12.55
N GLU A 233 15.17 -7.50 12.79
CA GLU A 233 15.09 -6.29 11.95
C GLU A 233 15.83 -5.14 12.64
N CYS A 234 16.90 -4.63 12.00
CA CYS A 234 17.63 -3.44 12.45
C CYS A 234 16.85 -2.18 12.03
N ASN A 235 16.20 -1.49 12.96
CA ASN A 235 15.49 -0.26 12.66
C ASN A 235 16.44 0.95 12.60
N PHE A 236 17.08 1.16 11.46
CA PHE A 236 17.96 2.32 11.19
C PHE A 236 17.22 3.58 10.79
N SER A 237 15.90 3.64 10.94
CA SER A 237 15.10 4.56 10.16
C SER A 237 14.01 5.30 10.94
N CYS A 238 13.96 5.18 12.27
CA CYS A 238 12.97 5.90 13.08
C CYS A 238 13.13 7.42 12.92
N PRO A 239 12.12 8.15 12.39
CA PRO A 239 12.26 9.58 12.10
C PRO A 239 12.20 10.48 13.35
N HIS A 240 11.79 9.94 14.52
CA HIS A 240 11.42 10.71 15.72
C HIS A 240 12.42 10.60 16.89
N MET A 241 13.56 9.98 16.67
CA MET A 241 14.58 9.92 17.72
C MET A 241 15.30 11.28 17.81
N ALA A 242 15.18 11.92 18.96
CA ALA A 242 15.65 13.29 19.19
C ALA A 242 17.16 13.40 19.53
N ALA A 243 17.89 12.28 19.56
CA ALA A 243 19.32 12.28 19.85
C ALA A 243 20.14 12.13 18.57
N ASP A 244 21.23 12.89 18.47
CA ASP A 244 22.19 12.80 17.36
C ASP A 244 22.72 11.36 17.20
N GLY A 245 22.74 10.86 15.97
CA GLY A 245 23.24 9.51 15.67
C GLY A 245 22.26 8.37 15.94
N LEU A 246 20.97 8.64 16.09
CA LEU A 246 19.90 7.64 16.21
C LEU A 246 18.88 7.72 15.08
N GLY A 247 18.14 6.62 14.88
CA GLY A 247 17.03 6.56 13.94
C GLY A 247 17.42 6.86 12.49
N SER A 248 16.70 7.78 11.84
CA SER A 248 16.91 8.08 10.41
C SER A 248 18.29 8.63 10.06
N ASP A 249 19.01 9.18 11.00
CA ASP A 249 20.38 9.69 10.78
C ASP A 249 21.37 8.54 10.61
N VAL A 250 21.18 7.44 11.35
CA VAL A 250 21.91 6.18 11.13
C VAL A 250 21.65 5.66 9.72
N GLY A 251 20.38 5.57 9.32
CA GLY A 251 19.98 4.99 8.02
C GLY A 251 20.47 5.77 6.80
N GLN A 252 20.86 7.02 6.97
CA GLN A 252 21.46 7.85 5.92
C GLN A 252 22.99 7.69 5.81
N ASN A 253 23.63 7.13 6.84
CA ASN A 253 25.08 6.97 6.92
C ASN A 253 25.48 5.49 6.70
N PRO A 254 26.06 5.13 5.54
CA PRO A 254 26.47 3.75 5.25
C PRO A 254 27.46 3.16 6.25
N GLU A 255 28.32 3.98 6.85
CA GLU A 255 29.33 3.53 7.82
C GLU A 255 28.67 3.11 9.14
N LEU A 256 27.71 3.92 9.65
CA LEU A 256 26.94 3.59 10.85
C LEU A 256 26.04 2.37 10.61
N VAL A 257 25.37 2.30 9.45
CA VAL A 257 24.58 1.12 9.06
C VAL A 257 25.45 -0.14 9.08
N ALA A 258 26.66 -0.09 8.50
CA ALA A 258 27.56 -1.23 8.50
C ALA A 258 28.06 -1.58 9.91
N ALA A 259 28.41 -0.59 10.74
CA ALA A 259 28.88 -0.81 12.11
C ALA A 259 27.81 -1.51 12.95
N TYR A 260 26.59 -0.99 12.97
CA TYR A 260 25.50 -1.56 13.74
C TYR A 260 25.01 -2.91 13.20
N THR A 261 25.01 -3.11 11.88
CA THR A 261 24.72 -4.43 11.29
C THR A 261 25.76 -5.48 11.79
N ARG A 262 27.05 -5.16 11.81
CA ARG A 262 28.08 -6.04 12.39
C ARG A 262 27.86 -6.29 13.87
N ALA A 263 27.45 -5.27 14.61
CA ALA A 263 27.12 -5.41 16.04
C ALA A 263 25.97 -6.39 16.26
N VAL A 264 24.89 -6.26 15.50
CA VAL A 264 23.76 -7.21 15.53
C VAL A 264 24.21 -8.61 15.17
N ARG A 265 25.02 -8.77 14.13
CA ARG A 265 25.53 -10.09 13.71
C ARG A 265 26.38 -10.77 14.78
N ARG A 266 27.10 -10.02 15.63
CA ARG A 266 27.79 -10.60 16.79
C ARG A 266 26.83 -11.19 17.84
N GLY A 267 25.61 -10.66 17.93
CA GLY A 267 24.61 -11.08 18.91
C GLY A 267 23.68 -12.20 18.44
N THR A 268 23.66 -12.53 17.15
CA THR A 268 22.69 -13.49 16.62
C THR A 268 23.23 -14.35 15.48
N HIS A 269 22.64 -15.56 15.35
CA HIS A 269 22.89 -16.49 14.24
C HIS A 269 21.67 -16.59 13.29
N ILE A 270 20.50 -16.04 13.66
CA ILE A 270 19.32 -16.02 12.80
C ILE A 270 19.42 -14.89 11.76
N PRO A 271 18.59 -14.89 10.71
CA PRO A 271 18.64 -13.87 9.67
C PRO A 271 18.46 -12.43 10.20
N VAL A 272 19.16 -11.49 9.55
CA VAL A 272 19.15 -10.06 9.89
C VAL A 272 18.64 -9.24 8.72
N LEU A 273 17.64 -8.42 8.95
CA LEU A 273 17.11 -7.44 8.01
C LEU A 273 17.62 -6.04 8.35
N ALA A 274 18.02 -5.28 7.34
CA ALA A 274 18.27 -3.85 7.48
C ALA A 274 17.03 -3.06 7.02
N LYS A 275 16.35 -2.37 7.96
CA LYS A 275 15.19 -1.53 7.62
C LYS A 275 15.63 -0.13 7.26
N MET A 276 15.34 0.24 6.01
CA MET A 276 15.88 1.44 5.38
C MET A 276 14.92 2.63 5.48
N THR A 277 15.51 3.82 5.65
CA THR A 277 14.79 5.10 5.60
C THR A 277 14.61 5.57 4.16
N PRO A 278 13.45 6.14 3.78
CA PRO A 278 13.29 6.81 2.50
C PRO A 278 13.74 8.28 2.51
N ASN A 279 14.25 8.77 3.65
CA ASN A 279 14.63 10.18 3.84
C ASN A 279 16.03 10.49 3.31
N LEU A 280 16.32 9.98 2.10
CA LEU A 280 17.59 10.14 1.39
C LEU A 280 17.37 10.00 -0.12
N GLY A 281 18.33 10.42 -0.92
CA GLY A 281 18.26 10.35 -2.38
C GLY A 281 18.59 8.97 -2.96
N ASN A 282 19.55 8.28 -2.36
CA ASN A 282 20.07 6.98 -2.82
C ASN A 282 20.11 5.98 -1.67
N MET A 283 19.13 5.08 -1.65
CA MET A 283 19.00 4.04 -0.62
C MET A 283 19.96 2.86 -0.87
N GLU A 284 20.44 2.69 -2.10
CA GLU A 284 21.30 1.58 -2.49
C GLU A 284 22.63 1.61 -1.73
N LEU A 285 23.19 2.79 -1.44
CA LEU A 285 24.47 2.91 -0.73
C LEU A 285 24.42 2.34 0.69
N PRO A 286 23.53 2.78 1.60
CA PRO A 286 23.44 2.19 2.92
C PRO A 286 22.94 0.73 2.89
N ALA A 287 22.06 0.35 1.91
CA ALA A 287 21.63 -1.03 1.74
C ALA A 287 22.82 -1.97 1.41
N MET A 288 23.67 -1.58 0.44
CA MET A 288 24.89 -2.33 0.13
C MET A 288 25.84 -2.42 1.33
N ALA A 289 25.94 -1.36 2.13
CA ALA A 289 26.75 -1.36 3.34
C ALA A 289 26.24 -2.37 4.39
N ALA A 290 24.90 -2.45 4.57
CA ALA A 290 24.26 -3.44 5.44
C ALA A 290 24.56 -4.87 4.99
N ILE A 291 24.35 -5.17 3.69
CA ILE A 291 24.58 -6.52 3.15
C ILE A 291 26.06 -6.93 3.28
N LYS A 292 27.00 -6.04 2.95
CA LYS A 292 28.43 -6.30 3.15
C LYS A 292 28.80 -6.50 4.63
N ALA A 293 28.06 -5.93 5.54
CA ALA A 293 28.25 -6.05 6.98
C ALA A 293 27.58 -7.29 7.59
N GLY A 294 26.85 -8.08 6.79
CA GLY A 294 26.27 -9.35 7.22
C GLY A 294 24.74 -9.35 7.39
N ALA A 295 24.00 -8.38 6.86
CA ALA A 295 22.56 -8.48 6.73
C ALA A 295 22.20 -9.51 5.64
N ASP A 296 21.15 -10.29 5.86
CA ASP A 296 20.63 -11.31 4.94
C ASP A 296 19.55 -10.78 4.01
N GLY A 297 18.93 -9.64 4.35
CA GLY A 297 17.90 -9.00 3.55
C GLY A 297 17.66 -7.55 3.93
N ILE A 298 16.78 -6.91 3.17
CA ILE A 298 16.39 -5.51 3.32
C ILE A 298 14.89 -5.40 3.61
N ALA A 299 14.50 -4.50 4.50
CA ALA A 299 13.12 -4.07 4.67
C ALA A 299 12.99 -2.60 4.22
N ALA A 300 12.06 -2.28 3.32
CA ALA A 300 11.89 -0.94 2.76
C ALA A 300 10.43 -0.69 2.33
N ILE A 301 9.89 0.48 2.65
CA ILE A 301 10.49 1.68 3.23
C ILE A 301 9.89 1.98 4.62
N ASN A 302 10.62 2.66 5.50
CA ASN A 302 10.04 3.31 6.66
C ASN A 302 9.28 4.59 6.23
N THR A 303 8.74 5.34 7.19
CA THR A 303 7.95 6.56 6.95
C THR A 303 8.80 7.73 6.44
N ILE A 304 8.16 8.62 5.70
CA ILE A 304 8.77 9.83 5.13
C ILE A 304 8.61 10.98 6.13
N LYS A 305 9.68 11.69 6.46
CA LYS A 305 9.62 12.90 7.28
C LYS A 305 8.70 13.94 6.63
N SER A 306 7.72 14.44 7.38
CA SER A 306 6.71 15.37 6.86
C SER A 306 6.10 16.27 7.94
N ILE A 307 5.35 17.26 7.46
CA ILE A 307 4.36 18.05 8.22
C ILE A 307 3.05 17.92 7.45
N ILE A 308 2.04 17.29 8.06
CA ILE A 308 0.82 16.91 7.34
C ILE A 308 -0.10 18.09 7.01
N LYS A 309 -0.15 19.09 7.89
CA LYS A 309 -0.94 20.34 7.70
C LYS A 309 -0.54 21.39 8.72
N VAL A 310 -0.89 22.64 8.46
CA VAL A 310 -0.79 23.76 9.41
C VAL A 310 -2.18 24.33 9.63
N ASN A 311 -2.58 24.49 10.88
CA ASN A 311 -3.81 25.22 11.24
C ASN A 311 -3.54 26.72 11.11
N LEU A 312 -4.29 27.41 10.26
CA LEU A 312 -4.04 28.85 9.98
C LEU A 312 -4.56 29.78 11.09
N ASP A 313 -5.37 29.28 12.02
CA ASP A 313 -5.86 30.10 13.16
C ASP A 313 -4.88 30.05 14.33
N SER A 314 -4.30 28.88 14.61
CA SER A 314 -3.35 28.67 15.72
C SER A 314 -1.89 28.65 15.27
N PHE A 315 -1.62 28.55 13.96
CA PHE A 315 -0.31 28.30 13.34
C PHE A 315 0.40 27.04 13.85
N ALA A 316 -0.32 26.18 14.54
CA ALA A 316 0.18 24.85 14.93
C ALA A 316 -0.02 23.83 13.81
N SER A 317 0.88 22.87 13.72
CA SER A 317 0.70 21.69 12.87
C SER A 317 0.03 20.56 13.67
N SER A 318 -0.33 19.47 13.00
CA SER A 318 -0.92 18.26 13.61
C SER A 318 0.02 17.06 13.45
N PRO A 319 -0.03 16.10 14.39
CA PRO A 319 -0.79 16.11 15.65
C PRO A 319 -0.27 17.19 16.60
N GLU A 320 -1.21 17.92 17.22
CA GLU A 320 -0.88 19.05 18.09
C GLU A 320 -0.83 18.62 19.55
N VAL A 321 0.29 18.87 20.22
CA VAL A 321 0.52 18.61 21.65
C VAL A 321 0.75 19.95 22.35
N ARG A 322 -0.26 20.46 23.03
CA ARG A 322 -0.21 21.75 23.76
C ARG A 322 0.31 22.93 22.90
N GLY A 323 -0.26 23.09 21.71
CA GLY A 323 0.09 24.17 20.78
C GLY A 323 1.35 23.94 19.96
N LYS A 324 1.99 22.77 20.06
CA LYS A 324 3.22 22.43 19.36
C LYS A 324 3.10 21.09 18.65
N THR A 325 3.96 20.84 17.67
CA THR A 325 4.14 19.55 17.02
C THR A 325 5.61 19.34 16.68
N SER A 326 5.95 18.17 16.18
CA SER A 326 7.25 17.87 15.55
C SER A 326 7.05 17.40 14.12
N VAL A 327 8.14 17.35 13.34
CA VAL A 327 8.14 16.64 12.06
C VAL A 327 7.77 15.18 12.30
N GLY A 328 6.77 14.68 11.59
CA GLY A 328 6.24 13.33 11.75
C GLY A 328 6.65 12.36 10.65
N GLY A 329 6.32 11.09 10.83
CA GLY A 329 6.51 10.03 9.85
C GLY A 329 5.25 9.86 8.99
N TYR A 330 5.30 10.21 7.71
CA TYR A 330 4.20 10.10 6.77
C TYR A 330 4.13 8.72 6.13
N SER A 331 2.94 8.15 6.08
CA SER A 331 2.63 6.82 5.54
C SER A 331 1.25 6.81 4.85
N GLY A 332 0.72 5.63 4.53
CA GLY A 332 -0.56 5.45 3.86
C GLY A 332 -0.43 5.42 2.33
N LYS A 333 -1.55 5.35 1.63
CA LYS A 333 -1.62 5.09 0.18
C LYS A 333 -0.78 6.04 -0.67
N ALA A 334 -0.68 7.30 -0.24
CA ALA A 334 0.07 8.33 -0.96
C ALA A 334 1.57 8.05 -1.09
N VAL A 335 2.16 7.23 -0.21
CA VAL A 335 3.60 6.92 -0.27
C VAL A 335 3.94 5.75 -1.19
N LYS A 336 2.96 4.96 -1.67
CA LYS A 336 3.20 3.77 -2.50
C LYS A 336 4.11 4.04 -3.71
N PRO A 337 3.91 5.07 -4.53
CA PRO A 337 4.78 5.33 -5.68
C PRO A 337 6.26 5.56 -5.31
N ILE A 338 6.48 6.17 -4.15
CA ILE A 338 7.84 6.43 -3.63
C ILE A 338 8.47 5.11 -3.16
N ALA A 339 7.71 4.28 -2.45
CA ALA A 339 8.15 2.96 -2.02
C ALA A 339 8.52 2.06 -3.22
N LEU A 340 7.64 1.96 -4.22
CA LEU A 340 7.89 1.19 -5.45
C LEU A 340 9.17 1.64 -6.17
N ARG A 341 9.44 2.96 -6.23
CA ARG A 341 10.67 3.51 -6.82
C ARG A 341 11.90 3.01 -6.07
N PHE A 342 11.92 3.04 -4.74
CA PHE A 342 13.06 2.56 -3.97
C PHE A 342 13.28 1.04 -4.13
N ILE A 343 12.21 0.24 -4.13
CA ILE A 343 12.30 -1.20 -4.40
C ILE A 343 12.90 -1.45 -5.78
N GLN A 344 12.37 -0.80 -6.82
CA GLN A 344 12.88 -0.93 -8.19
C GLN A 344 14.36 -0.56 -8.29
N SER A 345 14.79 0.55 -7.67
CA SER A 345 16.18 0.97 -7.68
C SER A 345 17.10 -0.07 -7.05
N MET A 346 16.74 -0.61 -5.88
CA MET A 346 17.52 -1.66 -5.21
C MET A 346 17.59 -2.94 -6.04
N LYS A 347 16.46 -3.42 -6.56
CA LYS A 347 16.39 -4.67 -7.36
C LYS A 347 17.03 -4.52 -8.75
N SER A 348 17.25 -3.30 -9.24
CA SER A 348 18.05 -3.02 -10.46
C SER A 348 19.54 -2.85 -10.19
N CYS A 349 19.95 -2.73 -8.93
CA CYS A 349 21.37 -2.65 -8.54
C CYS A 349 22.02 -4.04 -8.60
N SER A 350 23.12 -4.17 -9.33
CA SER A 350 23.81 -5.47 -9.52
C SER A 350 24.21 -6.17 -8.22
N THR A 351 24.52 -5.40 -7.16
CA THR A 351 24.88 -5.93 -5.84
C THR A 351 23.67 -6.36 -5.02
N LEU A 352 22.49 -5.75 -5.26
CA LEU A 352 21.29 -5.95 -4.44
C LEU A 352 20.18 -6.75 -5.13
N LYS A 353 20.28 -7.01 -6.43
CA LYS A 353 19.21 -7.65 -7.24
C LYS A 353 18.74 -8.99 -6.70
N ASP A 354 19.65 -9.77 -6.14
CA ASP A 354 19.39 -11.12 -5.60
C ASP A 354 19.18 -11.12 -4.06
N VAL A 355 19.25 -9.96 -3.42
CA VAL A 355 19.01 -9.80 -1.97
C VAL A 355 17.53 -9.87 -1.68
N PRO A 356 17.06 -10.69 -0.70
CA PRO A 356 15.68 -10.71 -0.28
C PRO A 356 15.19 -9.34 0.21
N VAL A 357 14.00 -8.92 -0.24
CA VAL A 357 13.40 -7.64 0.14
C VAL A 357 12.00 -7.83 0.70
N SER A 358 11.79 -7.29 1.91
CA SER A 358 10.47 -7.09 2.51
C SER A 358 9.95 -5.71 2.15
N GLY A 359 8.93 -5.64 1.29
CA GLY A 359 8.38 -4.40 0.77
C GLY A 359 7.28 -3.82 1.65
N MET A 360 7.31 -2.50 1.88
CA MET A 360 6.27 -1.80 2.63
C MET A 360 6.12 -0.34 2.18
N GLY A 361 4.92 0.23 2.43
CA GLY A 361 4.60 1.62 2.16
C GLY A 361 3.40 1.80 1.24
N GLY A 362 2.23 2.12 1.81
CA GLY A 362 1.01 2.45 1.08
C GLY A 362 0.23 1.26 0.51
N ILE A 363 0.45 0.06 1.03
CA ILE A 363 -0.25 -1.16 0.62
C ILE A 363 -1.60 -1.22 1.32
N GLU A 364 -2.69 -1.24 0.55
CA GLU A 364 -4.07 -1.37 1.05
C GLU A 364 -4.78 -2.61 0.51
N THR A 365 -4.46 -3.03 -0.71
CA THR A 365 -5.14 -4.11 -1.42
C THR A 365 -4.15 -5.19 -1.87
N TRP A 366 -4.68 -6.34 -2.28
CA TRP A 366 -3.86 -7.40 -2.88
C TRP A 366 -3.11 -6.93 -4.14
N LYS A 367 -3.70 -5.99 -4.91
CA LYS A 367 -3.04 -5.41 -6.10
C LYS A 367 -1.82 -4.60 -5.73
N ASP A 368 -1.93 -3.75 -4.68
CA ASP A 368 -0.77 -3.00 -4.19
C ASP A 368 0.34 -3.97 -3.81
N ALA A 369 0.02 -5.04 -3.07
CA ALA A 369 1.00 -6.06 -2.70
C ALA A 369 1.61 -6.77 -3.92
N ALA A 370 0.79 -7.12 -4.93
CA ALA A 370 1.25 -7.74 -6.17
C ALA A 370 2.23 -6.85 -6.94
N GLU A 371 2.04 -5.52 -6.93
CA GLU A 371 2.97 -4.56 -7.54
C GLU A 371 4.36 -4.61 -6.88
N PHE A 372 4.44 -4.68 -5.55
CA PHE A 372 5.72 -4.85 -4.84
C PHE A 372 6.38 -6.20 -5.17
N ILE A 373 5.60 -7.28 -5.20
CA ILE A 373 6.10 -8.61 -5.56
C ILE A 373 6.60 -8.63 -7.01
N ALA A 374 5.85 -8.03 -7.93
CA ALA A 374 6.27 -7.91 -9.32
C ALA A 374 7.54 -7.06 -9.51
N LEU A 375 7.88 -6.21 -8.54
CA LEU A 375 9.16 -5.48 -8.48
C LEU A 375 10.25 -6.22 -7.71
N GLY A 376 10.01 -7.46 -7.29
CA GLY A 376 11.02 -8.34 -6.70
C GLY A 376 11.02 -8.41 -5.19
N CYS A 377 9.96 -7.94 -4.50
CA CYS A 377 9.79 -8.24 -3.08
C CYS A 377 9.32 -9.67 -2.90
N GLU A 378 9.92 -10.39 -1.99
CA GLU A 378 9.51 -11.73 -1.58
C GLU A 378 8.50 -11.69 -0.43
N ASN A 379 8.61 -10.68 0.44
CA ASN A 379 7.76 -10.48 1.61
C ASN A 379 7.13 -9.08 1.60
N ILE A 380 5.96 -8.94 2.20
CA ILE A 380 5.16 -7.70 2.24
C ILE A 380 4.80 -7.37 3.68
N GLN A 381 5.07 -6.14 4.12
CA GLN A 381 4.69 -5.65 5.43
C GLN A 381 3.63 -4.54 5.33
N VAL A 382 2.60 -4.59 6.19
CA VAL A 382 1.43 -3.71 6.13
C VAL A 382 1.16 -3.09 7.50
N THR A 383 0.88 -1.78 7.55
CA THR A 383 0.52 -1.06 8.78
C THR A 383 -0.73 -0.20 8.64
N THR A 384 -0.64 0.91 7.88
CA THR A 384 -1.64 1.99 7.90
C THR A 384 -3.04 1.52 7.50
N SER A 385 -3.14 0.61 6.53
CA SER A 385 -4.44 0.02 6.15
C SER A 385 -5.01 -0.88 7.25
N VAL A 386 -4.16 -1.56 8.01
CA VAL A 386 -4.61 -2.32 9.20
C VAL A 386 -5.12 -1.38 10.30
N MET A 387 -4.44 -0.25 10.55
CA MET A 387 -4.90 0.77 11.48
C MET A 387 -6.28 1.33 11.07
N GLN A 388 -6.51 1.49 9.77
CA GLN A 388 -7.75 2.05 9.24
C GLN A 388 -8.91 1.03 9.18
N TYR A 389 -8.64 -0.23 8.82
CA TYR A 389 -9.66 -1.21 8.46
C TYR A 389 -9.64 -2.49 9.32
N GLY A 390 -8.61 -2.66 10.14
CA GLY A 390 -8.42 -3.83 11.01
C GLY A 390 -7.72 -5.00 10.32
N TYR A 391 -7.33 -6.00 11.10
CA TYR A 391 -6.60 -7.20 10.62
C TYR A 391 -7.37 -8.00 9.57
N ARG A 392 -8.69 -7.88 9.52
CA ARG A 392 -9.58 -8.61 8.58
C ARG A 392 -9.29 -8.36 7.09
N ILE A 393 -8.53 -7.32 6.74
CA ILE A 393 -8.14 -7.06 5.35
C ILE A 393 -7.31 -8.19 4.75
N ILE A 394 -6.65 -8.99 5.58
CA ILE A 394 -5.85 -10.14 5.15
C ILE A 394 -6.67 -11.15 4.33
N GLN A 395 -7.96 -11.31 4.67
CA GLN A 395 -8.84 -12.23 3.95
C GLN A 395 -8.99 -11.83 2.47
N ASP A 396 -9.20 -10.55 2.22
CA ASP A 396 -9.32 -10.03 0.86
C ASP A 396 -7.95 -9.95 0.14
N MET A 397 -6.87 -9.78 0.88
CA MET A 397 -5.50 -9.85 0.32
C MET A 397 -5.16 -11.25 -0.17
N ILE A 398 -5.39 -12.28 0.66
CA ILE A 398 -5.12 -13.68 0.32
C ILE A 398 -6.04 -14.13 -0.83
N GLU A 399 -7.36 -13.91 -0.68
CA GLU A 399 -8.35 -14.36 -1.65
C GLU A 399 -8.16 -13.66 -3.01
N GLY A 400 -7.97 -12.33 -3.02
CA GLY A 400 -7.74 -11.57 -4.24
C GLY A 400 -6.46 -11.96 -4.96
N MET A 401 -5.37 -12.22 -4.22
CA MET A 401 -4.11 -12.70 -4.79
C MET A 401 -4.28 -14.09 -5.42
N LYS A 402 -4.97 -15.01 -4.74
CA LYS A 402 -5.24 -16.35 -5.28
C LYS A 402 -6.06 -16.29 -6.57
N TYR A 403 -7.12 -15.47 -6.61
CA TYR A 403 -7.91 -15.27 -7.84
C TYR A 403 -7.06 -14.70 -8.97
N TYR A 404 -6.24 -13.69 -8.69
CA TYR A 404 -5.36 -13.10 -9.70
C TYR A 404 -4.41 -14.15 -10.30
N LEU A 405 -3.71 -14.88 -9.45
CA LEU A 405 -2.75 -15.89 -9.91
C LEU A 405 -3.47 -17.00 -10.70
N SER A 406 -4.55 -17.54 -10.16
CA SER A 406 -5.34 -18.61 -10.80
C SER A 406 -5.86 -18.20 -12.18
N THR A 407 -6.46 -17.02 -12.32
CA THR A 407 -7.04 -16.55 -13.59
C THR A 407 -5.97 -16.21 -14.64
N HIS A 408 -4.72 -15.98 -14.20
CA HIS A 408 -3.58 -15.76 -15.10
C HIS A 408 -2.74 -17.02 -15.33
N GLY A 409 -3.19 -18.18 -14.81
CA GLY A 409 -2.55 -19.49 -15.03
C GLY A 409 -1.29 -19.73 -14.19
N TYR A 410 -1.02 -18.89 -13.17
CA TYR A 410 0.07 -19.11 -12.23
C TYR A 410 -0.30 -20.13 -11.16
N LYS A 411 0.64 -20.96 -10.76
CA LYS A 411 0.48 -21.97 -9.72
C LYS A 411 1.01 -21.51 -8.36
N ALA A 412 1.97 -20.59 -8.35
CA ALA A 412 2.60 -20.08 -7.15
C ALA A 412 2.87 -18.58 -7.25
N ILE A 413 2.87 -17.92 -6.09
CA ILE A 413 3.18 -16.50 -6.01
C ILE A 413 4.61 -16.18 -6.44
N SER A 414 5.54 -17.12 -6.24
CA SER A 414 6.94 -16.98 -6.67
C SER A 414 7.10 -16.75 -8.17
N GLU A 415 6.14 -17.19 -8.97
CA GLU A 415 6.18 -17.01 -10.43
C GLU A 415 6.04 -15.56 -10.88
N ILE A 416 5.51 -14.66 -10.04
CA ILE A 416 5.37 -13.25 -10.39
C ILE A 416 6.44 -12.35 -9.78
N VAL A 417 7.32 -12.88 -8.94
CA VAL A 417 8.41 -12.11 -8.32
C VAL A 417 9.33 -11.53 -9.39
N GLY A 418 9.51 -10.21 -9.39
CA GLY A 418 10.40 -9.49 -10.29
C GLY A 418 9.94 -9.35 -11.75
N LYS A 419 8.76 -9.86 -12.12
CA LYS A 419 8.28 -9.82 -13.54
C LYS A 419 8.14 -8.42 -14.13
N ALA A 420 7.96 -7.39 -13.31
CA ALA A 420 7.85 -6.02 -13.80
C ALA A 420 9.21 -5.34 -14.04
N LEU A 421 10.28 -5.82 -13.45
CA LEU A 421 11.61 -5.19 -13.53
C LEU A 421 12.11 -4.99 -14.97
N PRO A 422 12.02 -5.96 -15.88
CA PRO A 422 12.50 -5.78 -17.27
C PRO A 422 11.73 -4.71 -18.04
N GLN A 423 10.54 -4.32 -17.59
CA GLN A 423 9.70 -3.32 -18.27
C GLN A 423 10.02 -1.89 -17.80
N ILE A 424 10.84 -1.74 -16.75
CA ILE A 424 11.23 -0.43 -16.23
C ILE A 424 12.66 -0.16 -16.65
N VAL A 425 12.79 0.69 -17.66
CA VAL A 425 14.08 1.00 -18.31
C VAL A 425 14.50 2.44 -18.03
N SER A 426 15.75 2.78 -18.37
CA SER A 426 16.22 4.15 -18.29
C SER A 426 15.43 5.07 -19.23
N PRO A 427 15.28 6.37 -18.92
CA PRO A 427 14.58 7.32 -19.79
C PRO A 427 15.12 7.36 -21.22
N GLU A 428 16.42 7.11 -21.41
CA GLU A 428 17.09 7.11 -22.71
C GLU A 428 16.62 5.95 -23.59
N SER A 429 16.25 4.82 -22.98
CA SER A 429 15.77 3.61 -23.66
C SER A 429 14.31 3.69 -24.12
N LEU A 430 13.56 4.73 -23.71
CA LEU A 430 12.17 4.90 -24.13
C LEU A 430 12.07 5.39 -25.58
N ASP A 431 11.12 4.83 -26.34
CA ASP A 431 10.82 5.25 -27.70
C ASP A 431 10.38 6.71 -27.77
N ARG A 432 11.11 7.52 -28.53
CA ARG A 432 10.81 8.93 -28.79
C ARG A 432 10.43 9.20 -30.24
N SER A 433 10.42 8.17 -31.08
CA SER A 433 10.12 8.29 -32.51
C SER A 433 8.63 8.34 -32.82
N SER A 434 7.79 8.08 -31.83
CA SER A 434 6.35 7.99 -32.04
C SER A 434 5.54 8.81 -31.01
N ILE A 435 4.30 9.13 -31.39
CA ILE A 435 3.30 9.79 -30.53
C ILE A 435 2.06 8.91 -30.46
N CYS A 436 1.54 8.66 -29.27
CA CYS A 436 0.25 8.02 -29.07
C CYS A 436 -0.83 9.11 -28.95
N LEU A 437 -1.76 9.19 -29.89
CA LEU A 437 -2.86 10.14 -29.81
C LEU A 437 -3.97 9.63 -28.90
N PRO A 438 -4.71 10.51 -28.18
CA PRO A 438 -5.88 10.10 -27.41
C PRO A 438 -7.04 9.72 -28.32
N LYS A 439 -7.79 8.67 -27.92
CA LYS A 439 -9.05 8.24 -28.56
C LYS A 439 -10.21 8.65 -27.68
N PHE A 440 -11.23 9.30 -28.26
CA PHE A 440 -12.41 9.77 -27.56
C PHE A 440 -13.60 8.86 -27.83
N ASP A 441 -14.18 8.30 -26.80
CA ASP A 441 -15.48 7.62 -26.83
C ASP A 441 -16.58 8.65 -26.62
N ARG A 442 -17.25 9.00 -27.72
CA ARG A 442 -18.30 10.03 -27.71
C ARG A 442 -19.57 9.60 -27.00
N SER A 443 -19.81 8.30 -26.89
CA SER A 443 -20.98 7.76 -26.18
C SER A 443 -20.83 7.92 -24.65
N LYS A 444 -19.61 7.78 -24.14
CA LYS A 444 -19.26 7.96 -22.72
C LYS A 444 -19.10 9.42 -22.30
N CYS A 445 -18.86 10.30 -23.24
CA CYS A 445 -18.50 11.69 -22.96
C CYS A 445 -19.67 12.50 -22.43
N LEU A 446 -19.54 13.06 -21.22
CA LEU A 446 -20.52 13.94 -20.55
C LEU A 446 -20.54 15.38 -21.10
N GLY A 447 -19.55 15.77 -21.88
CA GLY A 447 -19.40 17.16 -22.30
C GLY A 447 -18.94 18.13 -21.20
N CYS A 448 -18.39 17.62 -20.09
CA CYS A 448 -18.02 18.43 -18.91
C CYS A 448 -16.84 19.41 -19.14
N GLY A 449 -16.08 19.28 -20.22
CA GLY A 449 -14.99 20.17 -20.60
C GLY A 449 -13.69 20.05 -19.79
N ARG A 450 -13.60 19.20 -18.75
CA ARG A 450 -12.37 19.09 -17.92
C ARG A 450 -11.11 18.81 -18.72
N CYS A 451 -11.19 17.91 -19.69
CA CYS A 451 -10.07 17.59 -20.58
C CYS A 451 -9.64 18.79 -21.46
N TYR A 452 -10.62 19.62 -21.89
CA TYR A 452 -10.34 20.87 -22.61
C TYR A 452 -9.59 21.84 -21.72
N LEU A 453 -10.11 22.15 -20.53
CA LEU A 453 -9.46 23.07 -19.59
C LEU A 453 -8.04 22.62 -19.25
N SER A 454 -7.86 21.34 -18.90
CA SER A 454 -6.54 20.81 -18.58
C SER A 454 -5.56 20.89 -19.76
N CYS A 455 -6.03 20.67 -20.97
CA CYS A 455 -5.19 20.79 -22.16
C CYS A 455 -4.92 22.26 -22.56
N TYR A 456 -5.91 23.13 -22.39
CA TYR A 456 -5.82 24.52 -22.77
C TYR A 456 -4.95 25.33 -21.80
N ASP A 457 -5.18 25.16 -20.47
CA ASP A 457 -4.49 25.90 -19.42
C ASP A 457 -3.20 25.20 -18.93
N GLY A 458 -3.19 23.86 -18.87
CA GLY A 458 -2.12 23.08 -18.29
C GLY A 458 -1.35 22.18 -19.27
N GLY A 459 -1.62 22.28 -20.58
CA GLY A 459 -1.01 21.40 -21.58
C GLY A 459 -0.64 22.11 -22.86
N HIS A 460 -1.00 21.52 -24.01
CA HIS A 460 -0.50 21.89 -25.32
C HIS A 460 -1.56 22.56 -26.24
N GLN A 461 -2.71 22.95 -25.70
CA GLN A 461 -3.82 23.60 -26.42
C GLN A 461 -4.28 22.83 -27.67
N ALA A 462 -4.21 21.52 -27.60
CA ALA A 462 -4.52 20.59 -28.68
C ALA A 462 -5.99 20.12 -28.69
N LEU A 463 -6.85 20.74 -27.87
CA LEU A 463 -8.28 20.49 -27.85
C LEU A 463 -9.04 21.77 -28.15
N LYS A 464 -10.09 21.66 -28.99
CA LYS A 464 -11.11 22.69 -29.18
C LYS A 464 -12.38 22.25 -28.45
N TYR A 465 -13.06 23.20 -27.79
CA TYR A 465 -14.38 23.00 -27.22
C TYR A 465 -15.42 23.46 -28.23
N GLN A 466 -16.35 22.60 -28.59
CA GLN A 466 -17.43 22.93 -29.51
C GLN A 466 -18.72 23.27 -28.77
N THR A 467 -19.61 24.03 -29.40
CA THR A 467 -20.90 24.45 -28.85
C THR A 467 -21.80 23.29 -28.41
N ALA A 468 -21.59 22.09 -28.96
CA ALA A 468 -22.24 20.85 -28.55
C ALA A 468 -21.65 20.20 -27.27
N GLY A 469 -20.71 20.87 -26.59
CA GLY A 469 -20.17 20.42 -25.31
C GLY A 469 -19.14 19.28 -25.38
N LYS A 470 -18.69 18.87 -26.59
CA LYS A 470 -17.72 17.76 -26.73
C LYS A 470 -16.40 18.27 -27.32
N PRO A 471 -15.26 17.97 -26.66
CA PRO A 471 -13.95 18.44 -27.14
C PRO A 471 -13.54 17.69 -28.43
N VAL A 472 -12.84 18.40 -29.31
CA VAL A 472 -12.28 17.88 -30.57
C VAL A 472 -10.77 18.02 -30.54
N LEU A 473 -10.06 16.96 -30.94
CA LEU A 473 -8.61 16.91 -31.03
C LEU A 473 -8.11 17.71 -32.23
N ILE A 474 -7.10 18.54 -32.01
CA ILE A 474 -6.25 19.15 -33.02
C ILE A 474 -4.97 18.32 -33.05
N ALA A 475 -4.92 17.36 -33.98
CA ALA A 475 -3.85 16.35 -34.00
C ALA A 475 -2.46 16.96 -34.13
N GLU A 476 -2.33 18.02 -34.94
CA GLU A 476 -1.07 18.72 -35.24
C GLU A 476 -0.46 19.42 -34.02
N LYS A 477 -1.30 19.75 -33.00
CA LYS A 477 -0.86 20.34 -31.74
C LYS A 477 -0.64 19.31 -30.64
N CYS A 478 -1.13 18.09 -30.82
CA CYS A 478 -1.12 17.08 -29.78
C CYS A 478 0.26 16.40 -29.68
N VAL A 479 0.88 16.49 -28.52
CA VAL A 479 2.16 15.81 -28.22
C VAL A 479 1.99 14.44 -27.58
N GLY A 480 0.75 13.95 -27.42
CA GLY A 480 0.46 12.64 -26.83
C GLY A 480 0.73 12.55 -25.31
N CYS A 481 0.65 13.64 -24.57
CA CYS A 481 0.91 13.65 -23.11
C CYS A 481 -0.15 12.92 -22.28
N HIS A 482 -1.32 12.66 -22.82
CA HIS A 482 -2.45 11.97 -22.17
C HIS A 482 -2.99 12.62 -20.87
N LEU A 483 -2.71 13.89 -20.59
CA LEU A 483 -3.32 14.61 -19.46
C LEU A 483 -4.86 14.59 -19.56
N CYS A 484 -5.41 14.70 -20.78
CA CYS A 484 -6.85 14.58 -21.03
C CYS A 484 -7.44 13.21 -20.63
N VAL A 485 -6.67 12.13 -20.74
CA VAL A 485 -7.06 10.79 -20.28
C VAL A 485 -7.14 10.75 -18.75
N THR A 486 -6.11 11.29 -18.10
CA THR A 486 -5.96 11.27 -16.63
C THR A 486 -7.08 12.05 -15.92
N VAL A 487 -7.52 13.19 -16.49
CA VAL A 487 -8.55 14.04 -15.86
C VAL A 487 -9.97 13.70 -16.24
N CYS A 488 -10.20 12.73 -17.14
CA CYS A 488 -11.54 12.35 -17.57
C CYS A 488 -12.28 11.59 -16.48
N PRO A 489 -13.36 12.14 -15.87
CA PRO A 489 -14.03 11.50 -14.73
C PRO A 489 -14.75 10.20 -15.10
N VAL A 490 -15.17 10.06 -16.36
CA VAL A 490 -15.92 8.87 -16.84
C VAL A 490 -15.09 7.99 -17.78
N LYS A 491 -13.77 8.17 -17.81
CA LYS A 491 -12.86 7.38 -18.66
C LYS A 491 -13.30 7.30 -20.13
N ALA A 492 -13.89 8.39 -20.64
CA ALA A 492 -14.32 8.51 -22.04
C ALA A 492 -13.14 8.77 -23.01
N ILE A 493 -11.92 8.85 -22.49
CA ILE A 493 -10.71 9.09 -23.28
C ILE A 493 -9.71 7.99 -22.92
N SER A 494 -9.15 7.35 -23.94
CA SER A 494 -8.16 6.28 -23.81
C SER A 494 -6.96 6.54 -24.73
N GLN A 495 -5.96 5.69 -24.64
CA GLN A 495 -4.89 5.65 -25.62
C GLN A 495 -5.47 5.21 -26.97
N GLY A 496 -5.08 5.92 -28.02
CA GLY A 496 -5.50 5.64 -29.38
C GLY A 496 -4.35 5.12 -30.25
N VAL A 497 -4.33 5.57 -31.50
CA VAL A 497 -3.33 5.13 -32.47
C VAL A 497 -1.98 5.80 -32.18
N ARG A 498 -0.91 5.01 -32.29
CA ARG A 498 0.47 5.51 -32.29
C ARG A 498 0.88 5.87 -33.70
N ILE A 499 1.37 7.08 -33.88
CA ILE A 499 1.86 7.60 -35.17
C ILE A 499 3.34 7.95 -35.05
N SER A 500 4.09 7.82 -36.17
CA SER A 500 5.47 8.28 -36.23
C SER A 500 5.54 9.80 -36.08
N LYS A 501 6.49 10.28 -35.30
CA LYS A 501 6.87 11.69 -35.34
C LYS A 501 7.57 11.92 -36.70
N THR A 502 7.03 12.81 -37.50
CA THR A 502 7.80 13.37 -38.61
C THR A 502 8.91 14.20 -37.96
N ILE A 503 10.14 13.71 -38.01
CA ILE A 503 11.29 14.49 -37.59
C ILE A 503 11.46 15.56 -38.68
N GLU A 504 10.87 16.75 -38.47
CA GLU A 504 11.43 17.92 -39.16
C GLU A 504 12.88 18.04 -38.68
N PRO A 505 13.86 18.07 -39.56
CA PRO A 505 15.24 18.28 -39.15
C PRO A 505 15.27 19.60 -38.39
N ALA A 506 15.60 19.51 -37.08
CA ALA A 506 15.86 20.67 -36.28
C ALA A 506 16.85 21.52 -37.09
N LEU A 507 16.40 22.67 -37.57
CA LEU A 507 17.25 23.71 -38.07
C LEU A 507 18.22 24.06 -36.93
N CYS A 508 19.37 23.42 -36.97
CA CYS A 508 20.57 23.89 -36.32
C CYS A 508 20.94 25.21 -37.02
N LYS A 509 20.27 26.31 -36.64
CA LYS A 509 20.81 27.63 -36.90
C LYS A 509 21.76 27.92 -35.76
N ALA A 510 23.05 27.63 -36.07
CA ALA A 510 24.13 28.30 -35.44
C ALA A 510 23.88 29.82 -35.49
N GLN A 511 23.89 30.48 -34.36
CA GLN A 511 24.52 31.78 -34.16
C GLN A 511 25.00 31.86 -32.71
#